data_9d064016c446f199b6d0663104b87632
#
_entry.id   9d064016c446f199b6d0663104b87632
#
_cell.length_a   1.000
_cell.length_b   1.000
_cell.length_c   1.000
_cell.angle_alpha   90.00
_cell.angle_beta   90.00
_cell.angle_gamma   90.00
#
_symmetry.space_group_name_H-M   'P 1'
#
loop_
_entity.id
_entity.type
_entity.pdbx_description
1 polymer ?
#
loop_
_entity_poly.entity_id
_entity_poly.type
_entity_poly.pdbx_seq_one_letter_code
_entity_poly.pdbx_strand_id
1 'polypeptide(L)'
;TEAPASEVDAATATSIADFGTFADLEAAAKAEGALNVIALPRDWANYGEILDLFIERYPEITVTEASPDASSAEEIQAAENLAGQDTAPDVFDLGLAVALQSTDYFAPYFVERWDDIPAELKHPDGLFWADYGGYMAIGYDPDAVPAPTSLEDLLGEEYRGKVAINGDPTQAGAAF
;
A
#
# COMPACT_ATOMS: atom_id res chain seq x y z
N THR A 1 35.28 -13.12 21.31
CA THR A 1 35.08 -13.67 19.95
C THR A 1 33.59 -13.64 19.74
N GLU A 2 33.11 -12.55 19.19
CA GLU A 2 31.75 -12.46 18.65
C GLU A 2 31.63 -13.54 17.57
N ALA A 3 30.57 -14.35 17.67
CA ALA A 3 30.19 -15.24 16.59
C ALA A 3 29.90 -14.37 15.36
N PRO A 4 30.27 -14.75 14.14
CA PRO A 4 29.87 -14.01 12.97
C PRO A 4 28.34 -13.99 12.96
N ALA A 5 27.77 -12.79 12.80
CA ALA A 5 26.36 -12.65 12.53
C ALA A 5 26.04 -13.59 11.37
N SER A 6 25.09 -14.51 11.57
CA SER A 6 24.61 -15.33 10.47
C SER A 6 24.10 -14.34 9.40
N GLU A 7 24.65 -14.48 8.20
CA GLU A 7 24.24 -13.69 7.05
C GLU A 7 22.77 -14.06 6.81
N VAL A 8 21.86 -13.20 7.29
CA VAL A 8 20.41 -13.40 7.13
C VAL A 8 20.10 -13.14 5.66
N ASP A 9 19.49 -14.09 5.00
CA ASP A 9 18.92 -13.86 3.68
C ASP A 9 17.63 -13.04 3.84
N ALA A 10 17.73 -11.73 3.64
CA ALA A 10 16.61 -10.82 3.78
C ALA A 10 15.41 -11.19 2.87
N ALA A 11 15.68 -11.79 1.72
CA ALA A 11 14.64 -12.24 0.78
C ALA A 11 13.75 -13.37 1.34
N THR A 12 14.20 -14.07 2.37
CA THR A 12 13.47 -15.18 3.00
C THR A 12 13.04 -14.88 4.43
N ALA A 13 13.41 -13.72 4.97
CA ALA A 13 13.03 -13.30 6.31
C ALA A 13 11.52 -12.99 6.37
N THR A 14 10.85 -13.49 7.41
CA THR A 14 9.41 -13.33 7.62
C THR A 14 9.09 -12.51 8.87
N SER A 15 10.08 -12.15 9.65
CA SER A 15 9.93 -11.37 10.90
C SER A 15 11.25 -10.78 11.36
N ILE A 16 11.21 -9.87 12.33
CA ILE A 16 12.41 -9.34 13.00
C ILE A 16 13.25 -10.47 13.63
N ALA A 17 12.60 -11.53 14.11
CA ALA A 17 13.31 -12.64 14.75
C ALA A 17 14.31 -13.36 13.82
N ASP A 18 14.09 -13.31 12.51
CA ASP A 18 15.02 -13.87 11.52
C ASP A 18 16.31 -13.05 11.44
N PHE A 19 16.25 -11.75 11.75
CA PHE A 19 17.43 -10.87 11.84
C PHE A 19 18.11 -10.92 13.23
N GLY A 20 17.38 -11.30 14.27
CA GLY A 20 17.82 -11.29 15.66
C GLY A 20 17.20 -10.15 16.45
N THR A 21 17.55 -8.91 16.18
CA THR A 21 17.02 -7.71 16.82
C THR A 21 16.58 -6.67 15.80
N PHE A 22 15.81 -5.67 16.25
CA PHE A 22 15.46 -4.52 15.41
C PHE A 22 16.72 -3.76 14.93
N ALA A 23 17.75 -3.67 15.77
CA ALA A 23 19.01 -3.03 15.38
C ALA A 23 19.77 -3.81 14.27
N ASP A 24 19.65 -5.14 14.26
CA ASP A 24 20.22 -5.97 13.19
C ASP A 24 19.45 -5.78 11.88
N LEU A 25 18.12 -5.67 11.92
CA LEU A 25 17.29 -5.31 10.77
C LEU A 25 17.67 -3.92 10.24
N GLU A 26 17.76 -2.90 11.12
CA GLU A 26 18.19 -1.55 10.70
C GLU A 26 19.58 -1.57 10.04
N ALA A 27 20.51 -2.35 10.58
CA ALA A 27 21.85 -2.47 10.01
C ALA A 27 21.83 -3.13 8.61
N ALA A 28 21.01 -4.16 8.42
CA ALA A 28 20.83 -4.81 7.13
C ALA A 28 20.22 -3.86 6.08
N ALA A 29 19.14 -3.14 6.45
CA ALA A 29 18.49 -2.17 5.57
C ALA A 29 19.43 -1.02 5.17
N LYS A 30 20.24 -0.51 6.12
CA LYS A 30 21.25 0.52 5.82
C LYS A 30 22.37 0.00 4.92
N ALA A 31 22.72 -1.27 5.03
CA ALA A 31 23.73 -1.89 4.17
C ALA A 31 23.19 -2.10 2.74
N GLU A 32 21.91 -2.39 2.58
CA GLU A 32 21.22 -2.43 1.29
C GLU A 32 21.13 -1.04 0.67
N GLY A 33 20.75 -0.03 1.45
CA GLY A 33 20.84 1.39 1.10
C GLY A 33 19.84 1.87 0.08
N ALA A 34 18.80 1.11 -0.26
CA ALA A 34 17.76 1.48 -1.23
C ALA A 34 16.36 1.05 -0.76
N LEU A 35 15.34 1.85 -1.11
CA LEU A 35 13.93 1.55 -0.93
C LEU A 35 13.15 2.17 -2.10
N ASN A 36 12.44 1.36 -2.86
CA ASN A 36 11.61 1.80 -3.97
C ASN A 36 10.12 1.72 -3.56
N VAL A 37 9.49 2.88 -3.41
CA VAL A 37 8.07 2.99 -3.15
C VAL A 37 7.33 3.44 -4.41
N ILE A 38 6.07 3.05 -4.55
CA ILE A 38 5.22 3.42 -5.69
C ILE A 38 3.85 3.86 -5.19
N ALA A 39 3.19 4.75 -5.92
CA ALA A 39 1.83 5.22 -5.66
C ALA A 39 1.61 5.86 -4.28
N LEU A 40 2.62 6.55 -3.75
CA LEU A 40 2.51 7.30 -2.49
C LEU A 40 2.52 8.81 -2.78
N PRO A 41 1.38 9.43 -3.16
CA PRO A 41 1.33 10.87 -3.44
C PRO A 41 1.55 11.66 -2.14
N ARG A 42 2.51 12.58 -2.16
CA ARG A 42 2.98 13.29 -0.96
C ARG A 42 1.93 14.16 -0.27
N ASP A 43 0.89 14.57 -0.99
CA ASP A 43 -0.21 15.40 -0.51
C ASP A 43 -1.43 14.57 -0.04
N TRP A 44 -1.34 13.25 -0.11
CA TRP A 44 -2.41 12.34 0.32
C TRP A 44 -1.99 11.51 1.54
N ALA A 45 -2.94 11.15 2.39
CA ALA A 45 -2.77 10.25 3.55
C ALA A 45 -1.54 10.54 4.44
N ASN A 46 -1.03 11.78 4.41
CA ASN A 46 0.18 12.22 5.12
C ASN A 46 1.49 11.55 4.65
N TYR A 47 1.51 10.94 3.45
CA TYR A 47 2.70 10.25 2.94
C TYR A 47 3.93 11.14 2.84
N GLY A 48 3.77 12.42 2.45
CA GLY A 48 4.89 13.36 2.37
C GLY A 48 5.66 13.50 3.68
N GLU A 49 4.95 13.70 4.79
CA GLU A 49 5.58 13.84 6.11
C GLU A 49 6.17 12.50 6.59
N ILE A 50 5.49 11.38 6.34
CA ILE A 50 5.97 10.03 6.71
C ILE A 50 7.27 9.73 5.96
N LEU A 51 7.33 9.98 4.65
CA LEU A 51 8.54 9.78 3.83
C LEU A 51 9.68 10.68 4.28
N ASP A 52 9.40 11.96 4.57
CA ASP A 52 10.41 12.91 5.04
C ASP A 52 11.00 12.47 6.40
N LEU A 53 10.16 12.02 7.33
CA LEU A 53 10.60 11.48 8.62
C LEU A 53 11.44 10.19 8.47
N PHE A 54 11.07 9.32 7.53
CA PHE A 54 11.85 8.12 7.24
C PHE A 54 13.23 8.48 6.67
N ILE A 55 13.29 9.37 5.69
CA ILE A 55 14.53 9.84 5.06
C ILE A 55 15.44 10.56 6.08
N GLU A 56 14.86 11.40 6.96
CA GLU A 56 15.59 12.06 8.03
C GLU A 56 16.20 11.05 9.01
N ARG A 57 15.44 10.01 9.35
CA ARG A 57 15.88 8.97 10.29
C ARG A 57 16.93 8.04 9.70
N TYR A 58 16.84 7.74 8.41
CA TYR A 58 17.66 6.77 7.71
C TYR A 58 18.33 7.36 6.46
N PRO A 59 19.22 8.36 6.64
CA PRO A 59 19.85 9.05 5.52
C PRO A 59 20.78 8.15 4.68
N GLU A 60 21.11 6.95 5.18
CA GLU A 60 21.86 5.94 4.44
C GLU A 60 21.01 5.20 3.41
N ILE A 61 19.67 5.28 3.50
CA ILE A 61 18.74 4.61 2.59
C ILE A 61 18.24 5.63 1.56
N THR A 62 18.50 5.36 0.29
CA THR A 62 17.96 6.16 -0.80
C THR A 62 16.52 5.73 -1.07
N VAL A 63 15.55 6.61 -0.84
CA VAL A 63 14.14 6.36 -1.17
C VAL A 63 13.85 6.84 -2.58
N THR A 64 13.36 5.94 -3.43
CA THR A 64 12.88 6.26 -4.79
C THR A 64 11.36 6.25 -4.79
N GLU A 65 10.75 7.39 -5.10
CA GLU A 65 9.30 7.57 -5.18
C GLU A 65 8.85 7.47 -6.64
N ALA A 66 8.38 6.30 -7.05
CA ALA A 66 7.94 6.04 -8.42
C ALA A 66 6.45 6.33 -8.58
N SER A 67 6.05 6.92 -9.70
CA SER A 67 4.65 7.07 -10.14
C SER A 67 3.68 7.37 -8.99
N PRO A 68 3.80 8.51 -8.29
CA PRO A 68 3.02 8.77 -7.08
C PRO A 68 1.50 8.74 -7.30
N ASP A 69 1.03 9.01 -8.51
CA ASP A 69 -0.40 9.00 -8.88
C ASP A 69 -0.83 7.69 -9.55
N ALA A 70 -0.03 6.63 -9.47
CA ALA A 70 -0.38 5.35 -10.08
C ALA A 70 -1.61 4.72 -9.41
N SER A 71 -2.41 4.04 -10.20
CA SER A 71 -3.50 3.20 -9.71
C SER A 71 -2.96 1.85 -9.23
N SER A 72 -3.73 1.15 -8.39
CA SER A 72 -3.36 -0.18 -7.91
C SER A 72 -3.06 -1.18 -9.04
N ALA A 73 -3.73 -1.09 -10.18
CA ALA A 73 -3.43 -1.93 -11.35
C ALA A 73 -2.08 -1.59 -11.99
N GLU A 74 -1.72 -0.30 -12.02
CA GLU A 74 -0.42 0.15 -12.55
C GLU A 74 0.73 -0.23 -11.63
N GLU A 75 0.50 -0.29 -10.31
CA GLU A 75 1.48 -0.79 -9.35
C GLU A 75 1.84 -2.26 -9.60
N ILE A 76 0.83 -3.12 -9.74
CA ILE A 76 1.04 -4.53 -10.07
C ILE A 76 1.73 -4.68 -11.45
N GLN A 77 1.33 -3.89 -12.44
CA GLN A 77 1.99 -3.89 -13.73
C GLN A 77 3.46 -3.45 -13.65
N ALA A 78 3.78 -2.50 -12.77
CA ALA A 78 5.17 -2.11 -12.52
C ALA A 78 5.98 -3.26 -11.92
N ALA A 79 5.42 -3.99 -10.95
CA ALA A 79 6.05 -5.18 -10.38
C ALA A 79 6.35 -6.25 -11.44
N GLU A 80 5.38 -6.51 -12.34
CA GLU A 80 5.57 -7.45 -13.47
C GLU A 80 6.68 -7.01 -14.41
N ASN A 81 6.64 -5.75 -14.83
CA ASN A 81 7.57 -5.22 -15.83
C ASN A 81 9.00 -5.07 -15.30
N LEU A 82 9.16 -4.83 -13.99
CA LEU A 82 10.45 -4.59 -13.34
C LEU A 82 10.95 -5.80 -12.54
N ALA A 83 10.28 -6.95 -12.64
CA ALA A 83 10.66 -8.17 -11.93
C ALA A 83 12.15 -8.51 -12.11
N GLY A 84 12.88 -8.65 -10.99
CA GLY A 84 14.32 -8.96 -10.96
C GLY A 84 15.22 -7.78 -11.31
N GLN A 85 14.72 -6.56 -11.34
CA GLN A 85 15.48 -5.33 -11.49
C GLN A 85 15.59 -4.60 -10.14
N ASP A 86 16.68 -3.90 -9.91
CA ASP A 86 16.93 -3.11 -8.68
C ASP A 86 15.95 -1.92 -8.50
N THR A 87 15.13 -1.64 -9.52
CA THR A 87 14.12 -0.58 -9.53
C THR A 87 12.69 -1.11 -9.35
N ALA A 88 12.53 -2.41 -9.11
CA ALA A 88 11.22 -2.98 -8.80
C ALA A 88 10.68 -2.37 -7.50
N PRO A 89 9.36 -2.14 -7.39
CA PRO A 89 8.78 -1.65 -6.16
C PRO A 89 8.97 -2.65 -5.01
N ASP A 90 9.38 -2.16 -3.85
CA ASP A 90 9.50 -2.92 -2.60
C ASP A 90 8.22 -2.83 -1.75
N VAL A 91 7.46 -1.75 -1.93
CA VAL A 91 6.23 -1.45 -1.16
C VAL A 91 5.13 -0.99 -2.09
N PHE A 92 3.92 -1.50 -1.87
CA PHE A 92 2.70 -1.14 -2.59
C PHE A 92 1.67 -0.52 -1.65
N ASP A 93 0.87 0.42 -2.15
CA ASP A 93 -0.36 0.93 -1.51
C ASP A 93 -1.57 0.56 -2.37
N LEU A 94 -2.15 -0.59 -2.13
CA LEU A 94 -3.16 -1.19 -2.99
C LEU A 94 -4.56 -1.13 -2.36
N GLY A 95 -5.56 -0.84 -3.16
CA GLY A 95 -6.93 -1.12 -2.78
C GLY A 95 -7.13 -2.62 -2.50
N LEU A 96 -7.89 -2.95 -1.45
CA LEU A 96 -8.07 -4.31 -0.94
C LEU A 96 -8.47 -5.32 -2.04
N ALA A 97 -9.33 -4.93 -2.97
CA ALA A 97 -9.77 -5.82 -4.06
C ALA A 97 -8.62 -6.23 -4.98
N VAL A 98 -7.68 -5.32 -5.25
CA VAL A 98 -6.48 -5.61 -6.05
C VAL A 98 -5.49 -6.42 -5.22
N ALA A 99 -5.24 -6.06 -3.95
CA ALA A 99 -4.35 -6.80 -3.07
C ALA A 99 -4.76 -8.28 -2.95
N LEU A 100 -6.06 -8.56 -2.78
CA LEU A 100 -6.58 -9.94 -2.70
C LEU A 100 -6.38 -10.76 -3.98
N GLN A 101 -6.31 -10.12 -5.13
CA GLN A 101 -6.09 -10.77 -6.42
C GLN A 101 -4.61 -10.87 -6.82
N SER A 102 -3.73 -10.21 -6.08
CA SER A 102 -2.30 -10.03 -6.42
C SER A 102 -1.36 -10.62 -5.37
N THR A 103 -1.82 -11.54 -4.55
CA THR A 103 -1.05 -12.12 -3.43
C THR A 103 0.24 -12.80 -3.86
N ASP A 104 0.36 -13.23 -5.10
CA ASP A 104 1.58 -13.86 -5.65
C ASP A 104 2.76 -12.88 -5.77
N TYR A 105 2.51 -11.57 -5.66
CA TYR A 105 3.55 -10.54 -5.70
C TYR A 105 4.05 -10.15 -4.31
N PHE A 106 3.48 -10.67 -3.22
CA PHE A 106 3.81 -10.25 -1.86
C PHE A 106 4.64 -11.30 -1.14
N ALA A 107 5.71 -10.85 -0.50
CA ALA A 107 6.47 -11.65 0.44
C ALA A 107 5.79 -11.65 1.82
N PRO A 108 5.65 -12.80 2.50
CA PRO A 108 5.07 -12.83 3.84
C PRO A 108 6.02 -12.17 4.85
N TYR A 109 5.49 -11.20 5.61
CA TYR A 109 6.23 -10.60 6.71
C TYR A 109 5.31 -10.24 7.88
N PHE A 110 5.70 -10.67 9.08
CA PHE A 110 4.97 -10.40 10.32
C PHE A 110 5.68 -9.29 11.08
N VAL A 111 5.15 -8.08 11.01
CA VAL A 111 5.68 -6.92 11.73
C VAL A 111 5.67 -7.16 13.26
N GLU A 112 6.51 -6.46 14.01
CA GLU A 112 6.65 -6.65 15.47
C GLU A 112 5.30 -6.57 16.23
N ARG A 113 4.40 -5.70 15.78
CA ARG A 113 3.08 -5.52 16.39
C ARG A 113 1.96 -6.22 15.62
N TRP A 114 2.28 -7.31 14.95
CA TRP A 114 1.31 -8.08 14.14
C TRP A 114 0.04 -8.46 14.91
N ASP A 115 0.18 -8.86 16.16
CA ASP A 115 -0.95 -9.28 16.99
C ASP A 115 -1.86 -8.13 17.42
N ASP A 116 -1.36 -6.90 17.37
CA ASP A 116 -2.15 -5.69 17.67
C ASP A 116 -3.06 -5.28 16.48
N ILE A 117 -2.78 -5.76 15.27
CA ILE A 117 -3.60 -5.48 14.09
C ILE A 117 -4.85 -6.38 14.13
N PRO A 118 -6.07 -5.82 14.07
CA PRO A 118 -7.30 -6.60 14.00
C PRO A 118 -7.28 -7.63 12.87
N ALA A 119 -7.86 -8.81 13.09
CA ALA A 119 -7.81 -9.91 12.13
C ALA A 119 -8.46 -9.56 10.77
N GLU A 120 -9.48 -8.71 10.79
CA GLU A 120 -10.17 -8.21 9.60
C GLU A 120 -9.37 -7.19 8.79
N LEU A 121 -8.27 -6.66 9.33
CA LEU A 121 -7.42 -5.65 8.72
C LEU A 121 -6.05 -6.19 8.28
N LYS A 122 -5.87 -7.52 8.24
CA LYS A 122 -4.61 -8.14 7.83
C LYS A 122 -4.84 -9.47 7.11
N HIS A 123 -3.94 -9.83 6.20
CA HIS A 123 -3.94 -11.16 5.60
C HIS A 123 -3.35 -12.18 6.59
N PRO A 124 -4.00 -13.35 6.82
CA PRO A 124 -3.56 -14.29 7.85
C PRO A 124 -2.13 -14.82 7.65
N ASP A 125 -1.65 -14.87 6.41
CA ASP A 125 -0.31 -15.36 6.06
C ASP A 125 0.75 -14.25 6.01
N GLY A 126 0.47 -13.05 6.54
CA GLY A 126 1.44 -11.96 6.61
C GLY A 126 1.70 -11.24 5.29
N LEU A 127 0.86 -11.39 4.27
CA LEU A 127 1.09 -10.85 2.93
C LEU A 127 0.80 -9.35 2.83
N PHE A 128 -0.15 -8.83 3.61
CA PHE A 128 -0.48 -7.41 3.68
C PHE A 128 -1.27 -7.08 4.95
N TRP A 129 -1.39 -5.80 5.27
CA TRP A 129 -2.27 -5.24 6.29
C TRP A 129 -2.78 -3.88 5.85
N ALA A 130 -3.95 -3.48 6.38
CA ALA A 130 -4.51 -2.17 6.09
C ALA A 130 -3.76 -1.08 6.86
N ASP A 131 -3.48 0.01 6.20
CA ASP A 131 -2.90 1.23 6.76
C ASP A 131 -3.96 2.31 6.96
N TYR A 132 -4.92 2.45 6.05
CA TYR A 132 -6.10 3.30 6.19
C TYR A 132 -7.31 2.70 5.48
N GLY A 133 -8.47 3.32 5.65
CA GLY A 133 -9.70 2.92 4.98
C GLY A 133 -10.63 4.10 4.78
N GLY A 134 -11.63 3.92 3.93
CA GLY A 134 -12.64 4.91 3.65
C GLY A 134 -14.04 4.32 3.61
N TYR A 135 -15.03 5.19 3.64
CA TYR A 135 -16.43 4.83 3.44
C TYR A 135 -16.93 5.48 2.16
N MET A 136 -17.67 4.70 1.38
CA MET A 136 -18.35 5.25 0.21
C MET A 136 -19.46 6.19 0.66
N ALA A 137 -19.54 7.34 0.00
CA ALA A 137 -20.58 8.32 0.23
C ALA A 137 -21.12 8.84 -1.12
N ILE A 138 -22.41 9.14 -1.15
CA ILE A 138 -23.03 9.80 -2.30
C ILE A 138 -22.98 11.30 -2.07
N GLY A 139 -22.12 12.00 -2.83
CA GLY A 139 -22.18 13.45 -2.94
C GLY A 139 -23.25 13.85 -3.95
N TYR A 140 -24.08 14.85 -3.63
CA TYR A 140 -25.11 15.34 -4.55
C TYR A 140 -25.24 16.86 -4.50
N ASP A 141 -25.71 17.43 -5.60
CA ASP A 141 -26.07 18.84 -5.69
C ASP A 141 -27.58 18.99 -5.34
N PRO A 142 -27.93 19.62 -4.20
CA PRO A 142 -29.30 19.76 -3.75
C PRO A 142 -30.16 20.65 -4.65
N ASP A 143 -29.53 21.48 -5.48
CA ASP A 143 -30.25 22.34 -6.45
C ASP A 143 -30.57 21.59 -7.76
N ALA A 144 -29.87 20.47 -8.03
CA ALA A 144 -30.01 19.69 -9.25
C ALA A 144 -30.82 18.41 -9.11
N VAL A 145 -30.77 17.76 -7.93
CA VAL A 145 -31.44 16.47 -7.66
C VAL A 145 -31.88 16.39 -6.20
N PRO A 146 -32.95 15.61 -5.87
CA PRO A 146 -33.30 15.31 -4.50
C PRO A 146 -32.20 14.50 -3.80
N ALA A 147 -32.17 14.57 -2.45
CA ALA A 147 -31.18 13.79 -1.66
C ALA A 147 -31.42 12.29 -1.85
N PRO A 148 -30.43 11.52 -2.37
CA PRO A 148 -30.54 10.07 -2.39
C PRO A 148 -30.34 9.52 -0.98
N THR A 149 -31.03 8.44 -0.66
CA THR A 149 -30.93 7.74 0.63
C THR A 149 -30.28 6.36 0.48
N SER A 150 -30.17 5.87 -0.74
CA SER A 150 -29.54 4.61 -1.08
C SER A 150 -28.90 4.68 -2.49
N LEU A 151 -28.08 3.70 -2.84
CA LEU A 151 -27.55 3.57 -4.19
C LEU A 151 -28.65 3.24 -5.22
N GLU A 152 -29.68 2.50 -4.82
CA GLU A 152 -30.81 2.17 -5.65
C GLU A 152 -31.60 3.39 -6.10
N ASP A 153 -31.67 4.44 -5.28
CA ASP A 153 -32.33 5.70 -5.64
C ASP A 153 -31.73 6.33 -6.91
N LEU A 154 -30.40 6.12 -7.13
CA LEU A 154 -29.69 6.64 -8.30
C LEU A 154 -30.17 6.05 -9.63
N LEU A 155 -30.97 4.97 -9.60
CA LEU A 155 -31.62 4.39 -10.77
C LEU A 155 -32.91 5.14 -11.16
N GLY A 156 -33.37 6.08 -10.33
CA GLY A 156 -34.54 6.91 -10.56
C GLY A 156 -34.40 7.85 -11.77
N GLU A 157 -35.55 8.21 -12.37
CA GLU A 157 -35.57 9.09 -13.55
C GLU A 157 -34.95 10.47 -13.26
N GLU A 158 -35.09 10.98 -12.03
CA GLU A 158 -34.52 12.26 -11.57
C GLU A 158 -33.02 12.33 -11.61
N TYR A 159 -32.34 11.16 -11.55
CA TYR A 159 -30.87 11.04 -11.60
C TYR A 159 -30.34 10.64 -12.98
N ARG A 160 -31.22 10.35 -13.94
CA ARG A 160 -30.82 9.90 -15.28
C ARG A 160 -29.90 10.91 -15.95
N GLY A 161 -28.68 10.44 -16.33
CA GLY A 161 -27.63 11.25 -16.94
C GLY A 161 -26.98 12.27 -16.01
N LYS A 162 -27.20 12.16 -14.68
CA LYS A 162 -26.62 13.05 -13.68
C LYS A 162 -25.73 12.32 -12.67
N VAL A 163 -25.57 11.01 -12.79
CA VAL A 163 -24.67 10.20 -11.94
C VAL A 163 -23.30 10.19 -12.57
N ALA A 164 -22.30 10.51 -11.78
CA ALA A 164 -20.88 10.40 -12.14
C ALA A 164 -20.17 9.55 -11.09
N ILE A 165 -19.19 8.77 -11.54
CA ILE A 165 -18.28 7.99 -10.71
C ILE A 165 -16.90 8.63 -10.83
N ASN A 166 -16.17 8.71 -9.73
CA ASN A 166 -14.79 9.19 -9.74
C ASN A 166 -13.87 8.13 -10.36
N GLY A 167 -13.13 8.53 -11.39
CA GLY A 167 -12.13 7.68 -12.03
C GLY A 167 -12.70 6.58 -12.93
N ASP A 168 -11.85 5.61 -13.24
CA ASP A 168 -12.18 4.42 -14.02
C ASP A 168 -12.84 3.37 -13.13
N PRO A 169 -14.02 2.82 -13.49
CA PRO A 169 -14.70 1.81 -12.68
C PRO A 169 -13.91 0.49 -12.53
N THR A 170 -12.82 0.30 -13.28
CA THR A 170 -11.91 -0.85 -13.14
C THR A 170 -10.81 -0.60 -12.13
N GLN A 171 -10.67 0.61 -11.60
CA GLN A 171 -9.69 0.97 -10.58
C GLN A 171 -10.26 0.81 -9.16
N ALA A 172 -9.38 0.59 -8.17
CA ALA A 172 -9.76 0.35 -6.79
C ALA A 172 -10.64 1.45 -6.18
N GLY A 173 -10.40 2.72 -6.51
CA GLY A 173 -11.18 3.86 -6.00
C GLY A 173 -12.62 3.95 -6.53
N ALA A 174 -12.96 3.19 -7.55
CA ALA A 174 -14.31 3.13 -8.14
C ALA A 174 -14.94 1.73 -8.05
N ALA A 175 -14.21 0.73 -7.55
CA ALA A 175 -14.73 -0.61 -7.32
C ALA A 175 -15.48 -0.66 -5.98
N PHE A 176 -16.73 -1.14 -6.02
CA PHE A 176 -17.60 -1.34 -4.87
C PHE A 176 -17.76 -2.83 -4.57
#